data_e66d204d6ee7d0fc0f6e7b7d3262a631
#
_entry.id   e66d204d6ee7d0fc0f6e7b7d3262a631
#
_cell.length_a   1.000
_cell.length_b   1.000
_cell.length_c   1.000
_cell.angle_alpha   90.00
_cell.angle_beta   90.00
_cell.angle_gamma   90.00
#
_symmetry.space_group_name_H-M   'P 1'
#
loop_
_entity.id
_entity.type
_entity.pdbx_description
1 polymer ?
#
loop_
_entity_poly.entity_id
_entity_poly.type
_entity_poly.pdbx_seq_one_letter_code
_entity_poly.pdbx_strand_id
1 'polypeptide(L)'
;MTSAARLRASIAILALQLASADARADEGPQTTPVSLEAILAHADEHAPRMLVGRAEIERGQAAVDGASVVLQRNLRAGAAAGPRIAEGARAVDFQVWLAQPIEIAGERKQRRQAAAKFQELTGKELQETRWLVHREVHAAFHKALVARERWHVVSKLLVSTEELLSVAERRLRAGDISPLAVRLAEGELAQARQTSLTAERGYRTAQLDLAEVAGWPPDPLPEPIGELDEPKRAPPVDDLLRLALEQHPGIAARQSAVEEAEALVRLENREAWPEPSLGVLYTRESLPNIRIHEHIIQGTIAVPIPLSQRNQEKRARARAELSVRQAEQEAFGQALLARLTRAAIAVDADANRIAAYGTEILPAFEGNLALLRRAFELGEVDLLQVLVARERLLRIQQDALTAHQDYYRDVAALEAEVGMEVWPDEHDEHDEHGHDIGEHHDE
;
A
#
# COMPACT_ATOMS: atom_id res chain seq x y z
N MET A 1 -13.92 8.42 32.27
CA MET A 1 -12.99 7.31 32.58
C MET A 1 -11.70 7.60 31.82
N THR A 2 -10.63 7.83 32.54
CA THR A 2 -9.42 8.51 32.08
C THR A 2 -8.53 7.63 31.17
N SER A 3 -7.85 8.27 30.25
CA SER A 3 -6.87 7.73 29.29
C SER A 3 -5.88 6.70 29.90
N ALA A 4 -5.53 6.87 31.17
CA ALA A 4 -4.65 5.98 31.94
C ALA A 4 -5.24 4.57 32.18
N ALA A 5 -6.56 4.42 32.20
CA ALA A 5 -7.22 3.11 32.38
C ALA A 5 -7.17 2.27 31.11
N ARG A 6 -7.24 2.91 29.93
CA ARG A 6 -7.13 2.23 28.63
C ARG A 6 -5.68 1.78 28.34
N LEU A 7 -4.69 2.56 28.71
CA LEU A 7 -3.27 2.19 28.56
C LEU A 7 -2.89 0.99 29.45
N ARG A 8 -3.42 0.91 30.67
CA ARG A 8 -3.19 -0.24 31.57
C ARG A 8 -3.88 -1.52 31.10
N ALA A 9 -5.06 -1.42 30.50
CA ALA A 9 -5.75 -2.56 29.89
C ALA A 9 -4.99 -3.11 28.67
N SER A 10 -4.44 -2.25 27.83
CA SER A 10 -3.64 -2.67 26.66
C SER A 10 -2.33 -3.35 27.05
N ILE A 11 -1.66 -2.86 28.09
CA ILE A 11 -0.42 -3.48 28.63
C ILE A 11 -0.72 -4.83 29.29
N ALA A 12 -1.86 -4.96 29.97
CA ALA A 12 -2.26 -6.24 30.61
C ALA A 12 -2.60 -7.31 29.56
N ILE A 13 -3.22 -6.95 28.44
CA ILE A 13 -3.51 -7.85 27.32
C ILE A 13 -2.21 -8.31 26.64
N LEU A 14 -1.25 -7.39 26.43
CA LEU A 14 0.06 -7.70 25.88
C LEU A 14 0.88 -8.62 26.81
N ALA A 15 0.80 -8.42 28.12
CA ALA A 15 1.47 -9.27 29.12
C ALA A 15 0.83 -10.66 29.23
N LEU A 16 -0.49 -10.77 29.00
CA LEU A 16 -1.19 -12.07 29.00
C LEU A 16 -0.88 -12.90 27.75
N GLN A 17 -0.63 -12.23 26.61
CA GLN A 17 -0.18 -12.87 25.37
C GLN A 17 1.27 -13.36 25.46
N LEU A 18 2.13 -12.65 26.17
CA LEU A 18 3.52 -13.08 26.43
C LEU A 18 3.62 -14.27 27.40
N ALA A 19 2.70 -14.40 28.35
CA ALA A 19 2.69 -15.51 29.31
C ALA A 19 2.17 -16.83 28.70
N SER A 20 1.46 -16.79 27.57
CA SER A 20 1.02 -17.99 26.83
C SER A 20 2.05 -18.49 25.80
N ALA A 21 3.11 -17.73 25.55
CA ALA A 21 4.18 -18.10 24.61
C ALA A 21 5.17 -19.15 25.21
N ASP A 22 5.30 -19.23 26.52
CA ASP A 22 6.26 -20.16 27.16
C ASP A 22 5.83 -21.65 27.15
N ALA A 23 4.61 -21.97 26.74
CA ALA A 23 4.12 -23.36 26.69
C ALA A 23 4.23 -24.02 25.30
N ARG A 24 4.73 -23.29 24.27
CA ARG A 24 4.80 -23.76 22.86
C ARG A 24 6.23 -23.97 22.33
N ALA A 25 7.19 -24.18 23.19
CA ALA A 25 8.61 -24.24 22.82
C ALA A 25 9.04 -25.48 22.02
N ASP A 26 8.13 -26.38 21.60
CA ASP A 26 8.50 -27.63 20.90
C ASP A 26 7.72 -27.90 19.60
N GLU A 27 6.83 -27.03 19.18
CA GLU A 27 6.24 -27.05 17.84
C GLU A 27 6.96 -26.00 16.97
N GLY A 28 7.56 -26.45 15.85
CA GLY A 28 8.14 -25.53 14.88
C GLY A 28 7.11 -24.46 14.46
N PRO A 29 7.54 -23.33 13.86
CA PRO A 29 6.63 -22.24 13.53
C PRO A 29 5.46 -22.77 12.72
N GLN A 30 4.24 -22.56 13.23
CA GLN A 30 3.03 -22.96 12.51
C GLN A 30 2.93 -22.09 11.26
N THR A 31 2.63 -22.72 10.12
CA THR A 31 2.41 -22.02 8.85
C THR A 31 1.00 -22.25 8.37
N THR A 32 0.44 -21.27 7.66
CA THR A 32 -0.88 -21.38 7.03
C THR A 32 -0.71 -21.34 5.51
N PRO A 33 -1.10 -22.39 4.78
CA PRO A 33 -1.05 -22.39 3.32
C PRO A 33 -1.95 -21.28 2.75
N VAL A 34 -1.42 -20.46 1.85
CA VAL A 34 -2.16 -19.36 1.22
C VAL A 34 -1.86 -19.30 -0.27
N SER A 35 -2.91 -19.10 -1.09
CA SER A 35 -2.77 -18.77 -2.51
C SER A 35 -2.53 -17.27 -2.70
N LEU A 36 -2.08 -16.88 -3.91
CA LEU A 36 -1.92 -15.46 -4.26
C LEU A 36 -3.25 -14.72 -4.12
N GLU A 37 -4.34 -15.25 -4.66
CA GLU A 37 -5.67 -14.66 -4.58
C GLU A 37 -6.13 -14.46 -3.12
N ALA A 38 -5.97 -15.48 -2.28
CA ALA A 38 -6.38 -15.42 -0.88
C ALA A 38 -5.61 -14.34 -0.09
N ILE A 39 -4.31 -14.19 -0.34
CA ILE A 39 -3.51 -13.19 0.36
C ILE A 39 -3.73 -11.78 -0.18
N LEU A 40 -4.03 -11.62 -1.48
CA LEU A 40 -4.45 -10.35 -2.05
C LEU A 40 -5.79 -9.88 -1.48
N ALA A 41 -6.78 -10.78 -1.39
CA ALA A 41 -8.07 -10.49 -0.76
C ALA A 41 -7.89 -10.09 0.72
N HIS A 42 -7.02 -10.78 1.46
CA HIS A 42 -6.69 -10.41 2.83
C HIS A 42 -6.03 -9.03 2.92
N ALA A 43 -5.08 -8.73 2.03
CA ALA A 43 -4.37 -7.46 2.01
C ALA A 43 -5.29 -6.28 1.68
N ASP A 44 -6.28 -6.47 0.83
CA ASP A 44 -7.32 -5.45 0.54
C ASP A 44 -8.03 -4.98 1.82
N GLU A 45 -8.15 -5.84 2.82
CA GLU A 45 -8.81 -5.50 4.08
C GLU A 45 -7.83 -5.08 5.19
N HIS A 46 -6.64 -5.67 5.23
CA HIS A 46 -5.77 -5.62 6.41
C HIS A 46 -4.41 -4.97 6.16
N ALA A 47 -4.00 -4.78 4.90
CA ALA A 47 -2.70 -4.17 4.62
C ALA A 47 -2.57 -2.79 5.27
N PRO A 48 -1.42 -2.46 5.88
CA PRO A 48 -1.24 -1.20 6.60
C PRO A 48 -1.55 0.04 5.75
N ARG A 49 -1.21 0.03 4.46
CA ARG A 49 -1.53 1.12 3.53
C ARG A 49 -3.03 1.25 3.27
N MET A 50 -3.76 0.13 3.21
CA MET A 50 -5.22 0.14 3.03
C MET A 50 -5.93 0.71 4.25
N LEU A 51 -5.44 0.43 5.46
CA LEU A 51 -5.97 1.03 6.69
C LEU A 51 -5.80 2.55 6.68
N VAL A 52 -4.64 3.06 6.26
CA VAL A 52 -4.41 4.51 6.10
C VAL A 52 -5.34 5.10 5.03
N GLY A 53 -5.45 4.46 3.87
CA GLY A 53 -6.33 4.92 2.79
C GLY A 53 -7.80 4.99 3.21
N ARG A 54 -8.29 4.04 4.01
CA ARG A 54 -9.65 4.08 4.57
C ARG A 54 -9.85 5.22 5.55
N ALA A 55 -8.86 5.51 6.39
CA ALA A 55 -8.91 6.67 7.28
C ALA A 55 -8.96 8.00 6.50
N GLU A 56 -8.31 8.08 5.33
CA GLU A 56 -8.44 9.23 4.44
C GLU A 56 -9.85 9.35 3.83
N ILE A 57 -10.56 8.25 3.56
CA ILE A 57 -11.99 8.27 3.19
C ILE A 57 -12.84 8.88 4.32
N GLU A 58 -12.60 8.47 5.58
CA GLU A 58 -13.31 9.06 6.73
C GLU A 58 -13.04 10.57 6.84
N ARG A 59 -11.79 11.00 6.57
CA ARG A 59 -11.44 12.42 6.49
C ARG A 59 -12.19 13.16 5.39
N GLY A 60 -12.32 12.54 4.21
CA GLY A 60 -13.14 13.07 3.11
C GLY A 60 -14.61 13.23 3.51
N GLN A 61 -15.19 12.22 4.15
CA GLN A 61 -16.57 12.29 4.66
C GLN A 61 -16.72 13.39 5.71
N ALA A 62 -15.82 13.50 6.67
CA ALA A 62 -15.83 14.54 7.69
C ALA A 62 -15.78 15.96 7.08
N ALA A 63 -15.04 16.13 5.97
CA ALA A 63 -15.02 17.40 5.25
C ALA A 63 -16.40 17.75 4.66
N VAL A 64 -17.12 16.78 4.09
CA VAL A 64 -18.49 16.96 3.58
C VAL A 64 -19.45 17.31 4.71
N ASP A 65 -19.39 16.60 5.84
CA ASP A 65 -20.23 16.85 7.01
C ASP A 65 -19.97 18.27 7.54
N GLY A 66 -18.72 18.67 7.70
CA GLY A 66 -18.33 20.01 8.11
C GLY A 66 -18.80 21.10 7.15
N ALA A 67 -18.73 20.86 5.83
CA ALA A 67 -19.20 21.79 4.81
C ALA A 67 -20.73 21.92 4.74
N SER A 68 -21.46 20.96 5.28
CA SER A 68 -22.92 20.95 5.29
C SER A 68 -23.51 21.97 6.27
N VAL A 69 -22.76 22.38 7.30
CA VAL A 69 -23.21 23.33 8.34
C VAL A 69 -23.71 24.63 7.70
N VAL A 70 -24.92 25.04 8.08
CA VAL A 70 -25.60 26.19 7.48
C VAL A 70 -24.96 27.50 7.90
N LEU A 71 -24.66 27.65 9.18
CA LEU A 71 -24.01 28.82 9.76
C LEU A 71 -22.62 28.49 10.24
N GLN A 72 -21.62 28.80 9.43
CA GLN A 72 -20.21 28.51 9.74
C GLN A 72 -19.63 29.37 10.83
N ARG A 73 -20.18 30.56 11.00
CA ARG A 73 -19.76 31.50 12.04
C ARG A 73 -20.73 31.41 13.21
N ASN A 74 -20.18 31.35 14.40
CA ASN A 74 -20.99 31.35 15.62
C ASN A 74 -21.65 32.71 15.84
N LEU A 75 -22.81 32.66 16.49
CA LEU A 75 -23.47 33.84 17.04
C LEU A 75 -22.51 34.54 18.00
N ARG A 76 -22.36 35.84 17.82
CA ARG A 76 -21.52 36.70 18.70
C ARG A 76 -22.45 37.42 19.68
N ALA A 77 -22.13 37.40 20.95
CA ALA A 77 -22.81 38.13 22.01
C ALA A 77 -21.77 39.02 22.73
N GLY A 78 -22.22 40.19 23.12
CA GLY A 78 -21.43 41.08 23.90
C GLY A 78 -22.25 41.95 24.83
N ALA A 79 -21.62 42.49 25.85
CA ALA A 79 -22.22 43.41 26.79
C ALA A 79 -21.23 44.54 27.08
N ALA A 80 -21.76 45.75 27.30
CA ALA A 80 -20.99 46.89 27.75
C ALA A 80 -21.79 47.62 28.86
N ALA A 81 -21.10 48.11 29.85
CA ALA A 81 -21.67 48.96 30.90
C ALA A 81 -20.68 50.08 31.24
N GLY A 82 -21.18 51.28 31.48
CA GLY A 82 -20.32 52.38 31.79
C GLY A 82 -21.07 53.56 32.45
N PRO A 83 -20.35 54.40 33.17
CA PRO A 83 -20.97 55.60 33.79
C PRO A 83 -21.26 56.62 32.68
N ARG A 84 -22.51 57.14 32.72
CA ARG A 84 -22.90 58.41 32.04
C ARG A 84 -22.68 59.56 33.01
N ILE A 85 -21.90 60.53 32.60
CA ILE A 85 -21.65 61.75 33.37
C ILE A 85 -22.22 62.92 32.58
N ALA A 86 -23.25 63.60 33.09
CA ALA A 86 -23.87 64.76 32.46
C ALA A 86 -24.25 65.76 33.55
N GLU A 87 -23.83 67.05 33.42
CA GLU A 87 -24.21 68.15 34.30
C GLU A 87 -24.10 67.90 35.81
N GLY A 88 -23.03 67.17 36.24
CA GLY A 88 -22.81 66.82 37.64
C GLY A 88 -23.54 65.61 38.20
N ALA A 89 -24.39 64.98 37.42
CA ALA A 89 -25.08 63.76 37.82
C ALA A 89 -24.46 62.53 37.15
N ARG A 90 -24.53 61.37 37.84
CA ARG A 90 -23.96 60.10 37.39
C ARG A 90 -25.10 59.07 37.24
N ALA A 91 -25.09 58.36 36.11
CA ALA A 91 -25.93 57.23 35.85
C ALA A 91 -25.08 56.06 35.25
N VAL A 92 -25.64 54.86 35.13
CA VAL A 92 -24.98 53.73 34.50
C VAL A 92 -25.81 53.28 33.32
N ASP A 93 -25.21 53.33 32.13
CA ASP A 93 -25.76 52.76 30.93
C ASP A 93 -25.34 51.31 30.77
N PHE A 94 -26.19 50.52 30.18
CA PHE A 94 -25.97 49.11 29.91
C PHE A 94 -26.38 48.75 28.50
N GLN A 95 -25.54 48.02 27.79
CA GLN A 95 -25.82 47.52 26.45
C GLN A 95 -25.57 46.03 26.37
N VAL A 96 -26.45 45.30 25.64
CA VAL A 96 -26.24 43.90 25.27
C VAL A 96 -26.54 43.79 23.80
N TRP A 97 -25.71 43.06 23.09
CA TRP A 97 -25.93 42.83 21.66
C TRP A 97 -25.72 41.37 21.28
N LEU A 98 -26.43 40.93 20.23
CA LEU A 98 -26.28 39.67 19.54
C LEU A 98 -26.07 39.98 18.08
N ALA A 99 -25.13 39.28 17.42
CA ALA A 99 -24.86 39.44 15.99
C ALA A 99 -24.45 38.12 15.34
N GLN A 100 -25.14 37.79 14.23
CA GLN A 100 -24.88 36.61 13.42
C GLN A 100 -24.28 37.02 12.09
N PRO A 101 -23.03 36.62 11.77
CA PRO A 101 -22.49 36.77 10.43
C PRO A 101 -23.22 35.86 9.43
N ILE A 102 -23.47 36.35 8.22
CA ILE A 102 -24.21 35.64 7.17
C ILE A 102 -23.39 35.61 5.90
N GLU A 103 -23.23 34.44 5.31
CA GLU A 103 -22.60 34.24 3.99
C GLU A 103 -23.60 34.68 2.88
N ILE A 104 -23.18 35.62 2.04
CA ILE A 104 -24.06 36.19 0.98
C ILE A 104 -23.56 35.95 -0.43
N ALA A 105 -22.26 35.56 -0.61
CA ALA A 105 -21.65 35.41 -1.94
C ALA A 105 -21.65 33.96 -2.45
N GLY A 106 -22.36 33.05 -1.78
CA GLY A 106 -22.49 31.65 -2.14
C GLY A 106 -21.31 30.79 -1.67
N GLU A 107 -20.61 31.23 -0.62
CA GLU A 107 -19.49 30.56 0.00
C GLU A 107 -19.87 29.13 0.40
N ARG A 108 -21.06 28.93 1.02
CA ARG A 108 -21.58 27.62 1.39
C ARG A 108 -21.67 26.66 0.21
N LYS A 109 -22.11 27.14 -0.97
CA LYS A 109 -22.19 26.29 -2.16
C LYS A 109 -20.81 25.84 -2.60
N GLN A 110 -19.85 26.77 -2.66
CA GLN A 110 -18.48 26.45 -3.08
C GLN A 110 -17.77 25.54 -2.06
N ARG A 111 -17.97 25.76 -0.77
CA ARG A 111 -17.42 24.92 0.29
C ARG A 111 -17.92 23.48 0.18
N ARG A 112 -19.23 23.28 -0.03
CA ARG A 112 -19.80 21.94 -0.26
C ARG A 112 -19.27 21.29 -1.52
N GLN A 113 -19.07 22.06 -2.58
CA GLN A 113 -18.46 21.54 -3.83
C GLN A 113 -17.00 21.15 -3.62
N ALA A 114 -16.22 21.97 -2.93
CA ALA A 114 -14.82 21.65 -2.62
C ALA A 114 -14.72 20.40 -1.74
N ALA A 115 -15.55 20.29 -0.70
CA ALA A 115 -15.60 19.11 0.16
C ALA A 115 -16.01 17.83 -0.59
N ALA A 116 -16.99 17.92 -1.51
CA ALA A 116 -17.39 16.79 -2.35
C ALA A 116 -16.27 16.34 -3.30
N LYS A 117 -15.52 17.30 -3.88
CA LYS A 117 -14.35 16.98 -4.72
C LYS A 117 -13.19 16.38 -3.90
N PHE A 118 -12.99 16.85 -2.67
CA PHE A 118 -12.03 16.24 -1.77
C PHE A 118 -12.43 14.79 -1.41
N GLN A 119 -13.70 14.52 -1.13
CA GLN A 119 -14.19 13.15 -0.90
C GLN A 119 -14.01 12.26 -2.13
N GLU A 120 -14.26 12.78 -3.34
CA GLU A 120 -14.04 12.04 -4.59
C GLU A 120 -12.55 11.72 -4.77
N LEU A 121 -11.66 12.69 -4.51
CA LEU A 121 -10.22 12.52 -4.56
C LEU A 121 -9.74 11.41 -3.62
N THR A 122 -10.16 11.43 -2.33
CA THR A 122 -9.75 10.38 -1.38
C THR A 122 -10.20 8.99 -1.83
N GLY A 123 -11.36 8.89 -2.50
CA GLY A 123 -11.83 7.64 -3.11
C GLY A 123 -10.93 7.15 -4.25
N LYS A 124 -10.47 8.07 -5.12
CA LYS A 124 -9.54 7.72 -6.21
C LYS A 124 -8.14 7.38 -5.71
N GLU A 125 -7.65 8.08 -4.69
CA GLU A 125 -6.38 7.78 -4.03
C GLU A 125 -6.41 6.41 -3.33
N LEU A 126 -7.54 5.98 -2.76
CA LEU A 126 -7.69 4.64 -2.21
C LEU A 126 -7.60 3.57 -3.31
N GLN A 127 -8.23 3.80 -4.48
CA GLN A 127 -8.11 2.89 -5.63
C GLN A 127 -6.66 2.77 -6.13
N GLU A 128 -5.92 3.87 -6.20
CA GLU A 128 -4.50 3.86 -6.54
C GLU A 128 -3.68 3.10 -5.48
N THR A 129 -3.95 3.35 -4.19
CA THR A 129 -3.30 2.66 -3.07
C THR A 129 -3.52 1.16 -3.13
N ARG A 130 -4.72 0.71 -3.50
CA ARG A 130 -5.03 -0.72 -3.68
C ARG A 130 -4.09 -1.37 -4.70
N TRP A 131 -3.85 -0.73 -5.86
CA TRP A 131 -2.93 -1.25 -6.86
C TRP A 131 -1.47 -1.24 -6.43
N LEU A 132 -1.07 -0.26 -5.63
CA LEU A 132 0.26 -0.28 -5.02
C LEU A 132 0.42 -1.45 -4.04
N VAL A 133 -0.59 -1.73 -3.23
CA VAL A 133 -0.62 -2.90 -2.32
C VAL A 133 -0.62 -4.19 -3.11
N HIS A 134 -1.45 -4.30 -4.16
CA HIS A 134 -1.47 -5.47 -5.05
C HIS A 134 -0.06 -5.79 -5.58
N ARG A 135 0.63 -4.80 -6.16
CA ARG A 135 2.01 -4.96 -6.64
C ARG A 135 2.97 -5.44 -5.55
N GLU A 136 2.90 -4.85 -4.35
CA GLU A 136 3.81 -5.18 -3.25
C GLU A 136 3.55 -6.60 -2.74
N VAL A 137 2.29 -6.99 -2.58
CA VAL A 137 1.89 -8.35 -2.15
C VAL A 137 2.25 -9.38 -3.22
N HIS A 138 1.97 -9.12 -4.48
CA HIS A 138 2.33 -9.99 -5.60
C HIS A 138 3.84 -10.24 -5.65
N ALA A 139 4.65 -9.19 -5.58
CA ALA A 139 6.11 -9.31 -5.56
C ALA A 139 6.62 -10.05 -4.31
N ALA A 140 6.04 -9.81 -3.13
CA ALA A 140 6.42 -10.48 -1.88
C ALA A 140 6.02 -11.96 -1.87
N PHE A 141 4.84 -12.30 -2.40
CA PHE A 141 4.37 -13.68 -2.54
C PHE A 141 5.32 -14.50 -3.40
N HIS A 142 5.62 -14.03 -4.61
CA HIS A 142 6.53 -14.75 -5.50
C HIS A 142 7.98 -14.77 -4.99
N LYS A 143 8.42 -13.74 -4.28
CA LYS A 143 9.70 -13.77 -3.57
C LYS A 143 9.73 -14.88 -2.52
N ALA A 144 8.66 -15.07 -1.77
CA ALA A 144 8.57 -16.15 -0.78
C ALA A 144 8.47 -17.53 -1.45
N LEU A 145 7.73 -17.64 -2.57
CA LEU A 145 7.64 -18.86 -3.37
C LEU A 145 9.02 -19.26 -3.92
N VAL A 146 9.75 -18.33 -4.54
CA VAL A 146 11.13 -18.57 -5.03
C VAL A 146 12.08 -18.92 -3.89
N ALA A 147 11.95 -18.27 -2.73
CA ALA A 147 12.79 -18.59 -1.57
C ALA A 147 12.51 -20.01 -1.05
N ARG A 148 11.26 -20.48 -1.08
CA ARG A 148 10.87 -21.87 -0.78
C ARG A 148 11.57 -22.84 -1.76
N GLU A 149 11.46 -22.58 -3.06
CA GLU A 149 12.10 -23.43 -4.07
C GLU A 149 13.63 -23.44 -3.93
N ARG A 150 14.22 -22.30 -3.60
CA ARG A 150 15.67 -22.22 -3.31
C ARG A 150 16.06 -23.08 -2.11
N TRP A 151 15.28 -23.05 -1.05
CA TRP A 151 15.49 -23.93 0.11
C TRP A 151 15.33 -25.41 -0.25
N HIS A 152 14.33 -25.78 -1.07
CA HIS A 152 14.16 -27.15 -1.57
C HIS A 152 15.36 -27.63 -2.39
N VAL A 153 15.87 -26.81 -3.33
CA VAL A 153 17.05 -27.14 -4.15
C VAL A 153 18.26 -27.38 -3.25
N VAL A 154 18.50 -26.50 -2.28
CA VAL A 154 19.65 -26.63 -1.38
C VAL A 154 19.48 -27.82 -0.42
N SER A 155 18.28 -28.14 0.02
CA SER A 155 18.01 -29.31 0.85
C SER A 155 18.28 -30.63 0.09
N LYS A 156 17.87 -30.72 -1.17
CA LYS A 156 18.22 -31.84 -2.06
C LYS A 156 19.73 -31.96 -2.24
N LEU A 157 20.40 -30.82 -2.38
CA LEU A 157 21.86 -30.75 -2.45
C LEU A 157 22.53 -31.32 -1.17
N LEU A 158 22.04 -30.97 0.01
CA LEU A 158 22.56 -31.47 1.27
C LEU A 158 22.48 -33.00 1.33
N VAL A 159 21.31 -33.58 1.04
CA VAL A 159 21.10 -35.03 1.00
C VAL A 159 22.09 -35.71 0.05
N SER A 160 22.22 -35.18 -1.18
CA SER A 160 23.13 -35.73 -2.16
C SER A 160 24.63 -35.58 -1.78
N THR A 161 24.97 -34.62 -0.86
CA THR A 161 26.32 -34.49 -0.31
C THR A 161 26.62 -35.56 0.74
N GLU A 162 25.65 -35.89 1.56
CA GLU A 162 25.74 -36.96 2.55
C GLU A 162 25.93 -38.31 1.86
N GLU A 163 25.20 -38.56 0.77
CA GLU A 163 25.42 -39.75 -0.07
C GLU A 163 26.82 -39.82 -0.66
N LEU A 164 27.30 -38.68 -1.22
CA LEU A 164 28.65 -38.62 -1.81
C LEU A 164 29.76 -38.88 -0.78
N LEU A 165 29.63 -38.34 0.44
CA LEU A 165 30.56 -38.63 1.53
C LEU A 165 30.54 -40.12 1.88
N SER A 166 29.34 -40.73 1.98
CA SER A 166 29.21 -42.18 2.23
C SER A 166 29.88 -43.03 1.15
N VAL A 167 29.78 -42.65 -0.14
CA VAL A 167 30.51 -43.30 -1.24
C VAL A 167 32.02 -43.15 -1.09
N ALA A 168 32.50 -41.94 -0.80
CA ALA A 168 33.92 -41.66 -0.59
C ALA A 168 34.52 -42.50 0.56
N GLU A 169 33.79 -42.58 1.69
CA GLU A 169 34.23 -43.39 2.83
C GLU A 169 34.31 -44.90 2.49
N ARG A 170 33.36 -45.43 1.72
CA ARG A 170 33.39 -46.83 1.26
C ARG A 170 34.62 -47.09 0.36
N ARG A 171 34.90 -46.19 -0.56
CA ARG A 171 36.05 -46.29 -1.47
C ARG A 171 37.40 -46.14 -0.74
N LEU A 172 37.45 -45.28 0.29
CA LEU A 172 38.65 -45.19 1.14
C LEU A 172 38.92 -46.55 1.86
N ARG A 173 37.87 -47.18 2.41
CA ARG A 173 38.00 -48.51 3.06
C ARG A 173 38.44 -49.60 2.07
N ALA A 174 38.08 -49.48 0.79
CA ALA A 174 38.54 -50.36 -0.28
C ALA A 174 39.98 -50.05 -0.75
N GLY A 175 40.53 -48.91 -0.36
CA GLY A 175 41.85 -48.47 -0.79
C GLY A 175 41.86 -47.72 -2.14
N ASP A 176 40.71 -47.40 -2.69
CA ASP A 176 40.56 -46.84 -4.03
C ASP A 176 40.78 -45.31 -4.10
N ILE A 177 40.69 -44.61 -2.97
CA ILE A 177 40.86 -43.16 -2.90
C ILE A 177 41.74 -42.78 -1.68
N SER A 178 42.29 -41.56 -1.73
CA SER A 178 43.10 -41.02 -0.63
C SER A 178 42.27 -40.52 0.56
N PRO A 179 42.84 -40.47 1.77
CA PRO A 179 42.21 -39.81 2.91
C PRO A 179 41.88 -38.35 2.68
N LEU A 180 42.64 -37.66 1.80
CA LEU A 180 42.40 -36.28 1.42
C LEU A 180 41.03 -36.13 0.72
N ALA A 181 40.64 -37.05 -0.14
CA ALA A 181 39.35 -37.02 -0.85
C ALA A 181 38.16 -37.08 0.14
N VAL A 182 38.25 -37.89 1.20
CA VAL A 182 37.21 -37.94 2.26
C VAL A 182 37.19 -36.63 3.04
N ARG A 183 38.33 -36.04 3.38
CA ARG A 183 38.36 -34.73 4.05
C ARG A 183 37.78 -33.62 3.22
N LEU A 184 37.93 -33.64 1.90
CA LEU A 184 37.24 -32.70 0.99
C LEU A 184 35.74 -32.92 1.03
N ALA A 185 35.24 -34.15 0.98
CA ALA A 185 33.79 -34.45 1.08
C ALA A 185 33.18 -34.03 2.42
N GLU A 186 33.93 -34.20 3.54
CA GLU A 186 33.50 -33.69 4.87
C GLU A 186 33.37 -32.15 4.86
N GLY A 187 34.33 -31.46 4.26
CA GLY A 187 34.27 -29.99 4.11
C GLY A 187 33.09 -29.52 3.28
N GLU A 188 32.82 -30.22 2.17
CA GLU A 188 31.64 -29.93 1.33
C GLU A 188 30.33 -30.16 2.07
N LEU A 189 30.24 -31.23 2.89
CA LEU A 189 29.06 -31.47 3.71
C LEU A 189 28.85 -30.35 4.74
N ALA A 190 29.89 -29.88 5.38
CA ALA A 190 29.78 -28.76 6.32
C ALA A 190 29.30 -27.47 5.59
N GLN A 191 29.83 -27.20 4.39
CA GLN A 191 29.38 -26.08 3.56
C GLN A 191 27.92 -26.22 3.11
N ALA A 192 27.49 -27.42 2.68
CA ALA A 192 26.11 -27.68 2.27
C ALA A 192 25.14 -27.47 3.42
N ARG A 193 25.48 -27.88 4.65
CA ARG A 193 24.66 -27.62 5.85
C ARG A 193 24.52 -26.15 6.13
N GLN A 194 25.62 -25.37 6.04
CA GLN A 194 25.57 -23.92 6.23
C GLN A 194 24.71 -23.24 5.16
N THR A 195 24.79 -23.68 3.91
CA THR A 195 23.99 -23.16 2.80
C THR A 195 22.50 -23.45 3.00
N SER A 196 22.17 -24.67 3.49
CA SER A 196 20.78 -25.07 3.80
C SER A 196 20.18 -24.19 4.90
N LEU A 197 20.90 -23.98 6.00
CA LEU A 197 20.45 -23.09 7.09
C LEU A 197 20.24 -21.63 6.62
N THR A 198 21.11 -21.16 5.71
CA THR A 198 20.99 -19.81 5.13
C THR A 198 19.76 -19.70 4.23
N ALA A 199 19.48 -20.73 3.41
CA ALA A 199 18.31 -20.76 2.54
C ALA A 199 17.01 -20.84 3.35
N GLU A 200 16.96 -21.67 4.40
CA GLU A 200 15.83 -21.75 5.32
C GLU A 200 15.53 -20.41 5.99
N ARG A 201 16.57 -19.75 6.50
CA ARG A 201 16.43 -18.41 7.06
C ARG A 201 15.89 -17.41 6.01
N GLY A 202 16.40 -17.49 4.78
CA GLY A 202 15.95 -16.64 3.67
C GLY A 202 14.46 -16.84 3.38
N TYR A 203 13.97 -18.09 3.38
CA TYR A 203 12.57 -18.39 3.20
C TYR A 203 11.70 -17.82 4.33
N ARG A 204 12.08 -18.05 5.59
CA ARG A 204 11.33 -17.49 6.75
C ARG A 204 11.30 -15.96 6.73
N THR A 205 12.40 -15.31 6.30
CA THR A 205 12.42 -13.85 6.15
C THR A 205 11.44 -13.40 5.05
N ALA A 206 11.39 -14.10 3.93
CA ALA A 206 10.46 -13.77 2.85
C ALA A 206 8.99 -13.98 3.24
N GLN A 207 8.68 -14.98 4.09
CA GLN A 207 7.34 -15.15 4.67
C GLN A 207 6.96 -13.98 5.59
N LEU A 208 7.91 -13.48 6.40
CA LEU A 208 7.67 -12.29 7.25
C LEU A 208 7.48 -11.02 6.42
N ASP A 209 8.27 -10.84 5.35
CA ASP A 209 8.10 -9.71 4.42
C ASP A 209 6.69 -9.74 3.78
N LEU A 210 6.23 -10.93 3.38
CA LEU A 210 4.88 -11.14 2.84
C LEU A 210 3.80 -10.82 3.88
N ALA A 211 3.96 -11.30 5.12
CA ALA A 211 3.04 -11.03 6.22
C ALA A 211 2.95 -9.52 6.51
N GLU A 212 4.08 -8.81 6.53
CA GLU A 212 4.12 -7.36 6.78
C GLU A 212 3.35 -6.58 5.71
N VAL A 213 3.61 -6.86 4.44
CA VAL A 213 2.98 -6.14 3.32
C VAL A 213 1.47 -6.42 3.25
N ALA A 214 1.07 -7.68 3.47
CA ALA A 214 -0.33 -8.09 3.44
C ALA A 214 -1.12 -7.72 4.71
N GLY A 215 -0.46 -7.27 5.78
CA GLY A 215 -1.11 -7.10 7.09
C GLY A 215 -1.50 -8.42 7.74
N TRP A 216 -0.80 -9.50 7.40
CA TRP A 216 -1.01 -10.84 7.97
C TRP A 216 -0.36 -10.95 9.35
N PRO A 217 -0.96 -11.67 10.31
CA PRO A 217 -0.34 -11.87 11.61
C PRO A 217 1.00 -12.64 11.49
N PRO A 218 2.00 -12.32 12.34
CA PRO A 218 3.31 -12.97 12.26
C PRO A 218 3.32 -14.43 12.77
N ASP A 219 2.22 -14.93 13.31
CA ASP A 219 2.02 -16.29 13.79
C ASP A 219 0.53 -16.65 13.68
N PRO A 220 0.16 -17.68 12.88
CA PRO A 220 0.99 -18.49 11.99
C PRO A 220 1.47 -17.72 10.75
N LEU A 221 2.70 -18.01 10.27
CA LEU A 221 3.24 -17.38 9.05
C LEU A 221 2.49 -17.83 7.78
N PRO A 222 2.33 -16.97 6.78
CA PRO A 222 1.77 -17.38 5.49
C PRO A 222 2.76 -18.28 4.74
N GLU A 223 2.30 -19.44 4.30
CA GLU A 223 3.05 -20.36 3.46
C GLU A 223 2.52 -20.26 2.02
N PRO A 224 3.26 -19.65 1.09
CA PRO A 224 2.81 -19.50 -0.29
C PRO A 224 2.70 -20.88 -0.96
N ILE A 225 1.50 -21.20 -1.46
CA ILE A 225 1.25 -22.40 -2.27
C ILE A 225 1.19 -22.02 -3.74
N GLY A 226 1.65 -22.92 -4.61
CA GLY A 226 1.73 -22.75 -6.05
C GLY A 226 3.06 -23.25 -6.59
N GLU A 227 3.16 -23.25 -7.90
CA GLU A 227 4.37 -23.56 -8.67
C GLU A 227 4.86 -22.28 -9.35
N LEU A 228 6.10 -22.31 -9.85
CA LEU A 228 6.62 -21.23 -10.68
C LEU A 228 6.07 -21.42 -12.10
N ASP A 229 5.18 -20.53 -12.51
CA ASP A 229 4.53 -20.59 -13.81
C ASP A 229 5.49 -20.42 -14.99
N GLU A 230 5.09 -20.92 -16.16
CA GLU A 230 5.79 -20.62 -17.38
C GLU A 230 5.71 -19.12 -17.70
N PRO A 231 6.85 -18.50 -18.04
CA PRO A 231 6.88 -17.05 -18.27
C PRO A 231 6.12 -16.67 -19.53
N LYS A 232 5.21 -15.72 -19.41
CA LYS A 232 4.47 -15.12 -20.52
C LYS A 232 5.21 -13.86 -21.00
N ARG A 233 5.11 -13.55 -22.30
CA ARG A 233 5.66 -12.32 -22.87
C ARG A 233 4.72 -11.14 -22.62
N ALA A 234 5.30 -9.95 -22.51
CA ALA A 234 4.49 -8.74 -22.39
C ALA A 234 3.66 -8.50 -23.67
N PRO A 235 2.40 -8.05 -23.55
CA PRO A 235 1.63 -7.57 -24.69
C PRO A 235 2.29 -6.35 -25.38
N PRO A 236 1.90 -6.01 -26.61
CA PRO A 236 2.42 -4.81 -27.29
C PRO A 236 2.23 -3.55 -26.45
N VAL A 237 3.26 -2.70 -26.38
CA VAL A 237 3.26 -1.48 -25.55
C VAL A 237 2.10 -0.54 -25.91
N ASP A 238 1.70 -0.46 -27.18
CA ASP A 238 0.58 0.38 -27.61
C ASP A 238 -0.76 -0.09 -27.03
N ASP A 239 -0.97 -1.39 -26.88
CA ASP A 239 -2.17 -1.95 -26.24
C ASP A 239 -2.14 -1.68 -24.73
N LEU A 240 -1.00 -1.89 -24.08
CA LEU A 240 -0.81 -1.57 -22.67
C LEU A 240 -1.03 -0.10 -22.38
N LEU A 241 -0.53 0.80 -23.24
CA LEU A 241 -0.73 2.24 -23.10
C LEU A 241 -2.22 2.62 -23.23
N ARG A 242 -2.93 2.02 -24.20
CA ARG A 242 -4.36 2.27 -24.36
C ARG A 242 -5.15 1.85 -23.11
N LEU A 243 -4.89 0.64 -22.59
CA LEU A 243 -5.52 0.16 -21.35
C LEU A 243 -5.20 1.07 -20.15
N ALA A 244 -3.94 1.46 -20.00
CA ALA A 244 -3.54 2.35 -18.92
C ALA A 244 -4.21 3.73 -19.00
N LEU A 245 -4.31 4.33 -20.20
CA LEU A 245 -4.99 5.61 -20.38
C LEU A 245 -6.49 5.55 -20.04
N GLU A 246 -7.13 4.40 -20.24
CA GLU A 246 -8.56 4.21 -19.97
C GLU A 246 -8.85 3.87 -18.51
N GLN A 247 -7.99 3.09 -17.85
CA GLN A 247 -8.34 2.44 -16.60
C GLN A 247 -7.38 2.71 -15.42
N HIS A 248 -6.21 3.33 -15.67
CA HIS A 248 -5.21 3.49 -14.63
C HIS A 248 -5.71 4.37 -13.46
N PRO A 249 -5.84 3.82 -12.22
CA PRO A 249 -6.39 4.56 -11.09
C PRO A 249 -5.56 5.79 -10.71
N GLY A 250 -4.25 5.77 -10.95
CA GLY A 250 -3.38 6.92 -10.74
C GLY A 250 -3.67 8.10 -11.68
N ILE A 251 -4.15 7.87 -12.92
CA ILE A 251 -4.60 8.95 -13.81
C ILE A 251 -5.87 9.56 -13.24
N ALA A 252 -6.83 8.72 -12.82
CA ALA A 252 -8.08 9.18 -12.23
C ALA A 252 -7.86 9.96 -10.92
N ALA A 253 -6.91 9.54 -10.10
CA ALA A 253 -6.54 10.24 -8.87
C ALA A 253 -5.98 11.64 -9.16
N ARG A 254 -5.05 11.80 -10.14
CA ARG A 254 -4.49 13.11 -10.52
C ARG A 254 -5.53 14.02 -11.14
N GLN A 255 -6.44 13.46 -11.94
CA GLN A 255 -7.57 14.24 -12.48
C GLN A 255 -8.46 14.76 -11.35
N SER A 256 -8.83 13.94 -10.39
CA SER A 256 -9.63 14.35 -9.22
C SER A 256 -8.89 15.37 -8.35
N ALA A 257 -7.56 15.27 -8.23
CA ALA A 257 -6.75 16.26 -7.50
C ALA A 257 -6.77 17.63 -8.17
N VAL A 258 -6.73 17.71 -9.50
CA VAL A 258 -6.89 18.97 -10.25
C VAL A 258 -8.29 19.55 -10.03
N GLU A 259 -9.34 18.73 -10.10
CA GLU A 259 -10.72 19.18 -9.91
C GLU A 259 -10.98 19.69 -8.49
N GLU A 260 -10.40 19.05 -7.49
CA GLU A 260 -10.43 19.50 -6.09
C GLU A 260 -9.75 20.85 -5.94
N ALA A 261 -8.52 21.01 -6.48
CA ALA A 261 -7.79 22.26 -6.43
C ALA A 261 -8.52 23.40 -7.14
N GLU A 262 -9.19 23.13 -8.27
CA GLU A 262 -10.07 24.11 -8.92
C GLU A 262 -11.26 24.51 -8.05
N ALA A 263 -11.87 23.54 -7.34
CA ALA A 263 -12.96 23.84 -6.44
C ALA A 263 -12.52 24.71 -5.25
N LEU A 264 -11.30 24.47 -4.73
CA LEU A 264 -10.68 25.33 -3.71
C LEU A 264 -10.42 26.75 -4.22
N VAL A 265 -9.93 26.91 -5.45
CA VAL A 265 -9.76 28.25 -6.05
C VAL A 265 -11.12 28.99 -6.13
N ARG A 266 -12.20 28.27 -6.51
CA ARG A 266 -13.55 28.85 -6.53
C ARG A 266 -14.03 29.27 -5.14
N LEU A 267 -13.80 28.44 -4.13
CA LEU A 267 -14.12 28.72 -2.74
C LEU A 267 -13.37 29.95 -2.23
N GLU A 268 -12.06 30.00 -2.36
CA GLU A 268 -11.22 31.10 -1.86
C GLU A 268 -11.54 32.45 -2.56
N ASN A 269 -11.98 32.40 -3.80
CA ASN A 269 -12.47 33.59 -4.51
C ASN A 269 -13.79 34.10 -3.91
N ARG A 270 -14.67 33.21 -3.40
CA ARG A 270 -15.94 33.60 -2.73
C ARG A 270 -15.68 34.08 -1.32
N GLU A 271 -14.76 33.49 -0.58
CA GLU A 271 -14.34 33.95 0.75
C GLU A 271 -13.68 35.35 0.75
N ALA A 272 -13.40 35.92 -0.42
CA ALA A 272 -12.95 37.30 -0.52
C ALA A 272 -14.09 38.33 -0.37
N TRP A 273 -15.34 37.90 -0.44
CA TRP A 273 -16.50 38.76 -0.24
C TRP A 273 -16.75 39.04 1.23
N PRO A 274 -17.28 40.25 1.59
CA PRO A 274 -17.57 40.56 2.96
C PRO A 274 -18.76 39.73 3.49
N GLU A 275 -18.65 39.28 4.74
CA GLU A 275 -19.72 38.60 5.46
C GLU A 275 -20.47 39.64 6.31
N PRO A 276 -21.65 40.14 5.91
CA PRO A 276 -22.46 41.06 6.74
C PRO A 276 -22.95 40.32 7.99
N SER A 277 -23.09 41.07 9.08
CA SER A 277 -23.66 40.59 10.32
C SER A 277 -25.01 41.23 10.54
N LEU A 278 -26.04 40.43 10.83
CA LEU A 278 -27.33 40.88 11.32
C LEU A 278 -27.39 40.72 12.82
N GLY A 279 -27.88 41.72 13.54
CA GLY A 279 -27.89 41.66 14.98
C GLY A 279 -29.03 42.44 15.63
N VAL A 280 -29.12 42.30 16.93
CA VAL A 280 -30.04 43.06 17.80
C VAL A 280 -29.19 43.66 18.91
N LEU A 281 -29.40 44.95 19.15
CA LEU A 281 -28.79 45.71 20.25
C LEU A 281 -29.91 46.18 21.19
N TYR A 282 -29.76 45.86 22.47
CA TYR A 282 -30.56 46.41 23.52
C TYR A 282 -29.70 47.37 24.35
N THR A 283 -30.19 48.61 24.49
CA THR A 283 -29.56 49.64 25.33
C THR A 283 -30.54 50.09 26.41
N ARG A 284 -30.04 50.13 27.64
CA ARG A 284 -30.71 50.77 28.75
C ARG A 284 -29.94 52.03 29.09
N GLU A 285 -30.54 53.16 28.84
CA GLU A 285 -30.02 54.48 29.17
C GLU A 285 -30.68 54.99 30.47
N SER A 286 -29.87 55.59 31.33
CA SER A 286 -30.34 56.17 32.60
C SER A 286 -30.16 57.67 32.54
N LEU A 287 -31.25 58.43 32.65
CA LEU A 287 -31.25 59.90 32.70
C LEU A 287 -30.85 60.35 34.10
N PRO A 288 -29.76 61.14 34.28
CA PRO A 288 -29.19 61.45 35.60
C PRO A 288 -30.07 62.22 36.52
N ASN A 289 -30.98 63.06 36.02
CA ASN A 289 -31.80 63.97 36.86
C ASN A 289 -33.25 63.52 37.04
N ILE A 290 -33.66 62.47 36.38
CA ILE A 290 -35.02 61.89 36.41
C ILE A 290 -34.85 60.38 36.55
N ARG A 291 -35.50 59.76 37.55
CA ARG A 291 -35.41 58.27 37.74
C ARG A 291 -36.15 57.52 36.61
N ILE A 292 -35.90 57.93 35.37
CA ILE A 292 -36.43 57.31 34.16
C ILE A 292 -35.34 56.51 33.47
N HIS A 293 -35.62 55.28 33.15
CA HIS A 293 -34.79 54.42 32.33
C HIS A 293 -35.40 54.32 30.95
N GLU A 294 -34.66 54.63 29.92
CA GLU A 294 -35.09 54.39 28.53
C GLU A 294 -34.58 53.04 28.07
N HIS A 295 -35.41 52.30 27.41
CA HIS A 295 -35.13 51.00 26.85
C HIS A 295 -35.18 51.10 25.34
N ILE A 296 -34.08 50.92 24.67
CA ILE A 296 -33.95 51.03 23.21
C ILE A 296 -33.59 49.66 22.67
N ILE A 297 -34.41 49.17 21.71
CA ILE A 297 -34.13 47.95 20.96
C ILE A 297 -33.91 48.33 19.50
N GLN A 298 -32.73 47.93 18.96
CA GLN A 298 -32.34 48.29 17.59
C GLN A 298 -31.94 47.03 16.83
N GLY A 299 -32.41 46.91 15.57
CA GLY A 299 -31.84 46.01 14.60
C GLY A 299 -30.54 46.62 14.06
N THR A 300 -29.50 45.81 13.95
CA THR A 300 -28.18 46.24 13.47
C THR A 300 -27.74 45.45 12.25
N ILE A 301 -27.17 46.12 11.28
CA ILE A 301 -26.52 45.53 10.13
C ILE A 301 -25.07 46.07 10.09
N ALA A 302 -24.10 45.21 10.15
CA ALA A 302 -22.69 45.60 10.03
C ALA A 302 -22.06 44.87 8.85
N VAL A 303 -21.45 45.62 7.91
CA VAL A 303 -20.80 45.08 6.73
C VAL A 303 -19.30 45.41 6.82
N PRO A 304 -18.41 44.42 6.92
CA PRO A 304 -16.99 44.67 6.87
C PRO A 304 -16.57 45.14 5.47
N ILE A 305 -15.88 46.26 5.38
CA ILE A 305 -15.43 46.84 4.08
C ILE A 305 -13.99 46.31 3.84
N PRO A 306 -13.76 45.47 2.82
CA PRO A 306 -12.45 44.86 2.58
C PRO A 306 -11.52 45.81 1.82
N LEU A 307 -10.96 46.81 2.52
CA LEU A 307 -10.05 47.79 1.94
C LEU A 307 -8.67 47.22 1.66
N SER A 308 -8.09 46.46 2.61
CA SER A 308 -6.75 45.91 2.52
C SER A 308 -6.72 44.37 2.44
N GLN A 309 -7.57 43.69 3.18
CA GLN A 309 -7.65 42.23 3.21
C GLN A 309 -8.80 41.76 2.34
N ARG A 310 -8.46 41.05 1.24
CA ARG A 310 -9.40 40.49 0.26
C ARG A 310 -9.08 39.00 0.00
N ASN A 311 -8.66 38.29 1.04
CA ASN A 311 -8.25 36.87 0.96
C ASN A 311 -7.11 36.64 -0.06
N GLN A 312 -6.20 37.64 -0.26
CA GLN A 312 -5.17 37.58 -1.31
C GLN A 312 -4.24 36.37 -1.10
N GLU A 313 -3.80 36.11 0.12
CA GLU A 313 -2.86 35.04 0.46
C GLU A 313 -3.47 33.67 0.10
N LYS A 314 -4.66 33.37 0.63
CA LYS A 314 -5.30 32.06 0.37
C LYS A 314 -5.65 31.86 -1.11
N ARG A 315 -6.10 32.91 -1.79
CA ARG A 315 -6.35 32.88 -3.24
C ARG A 315 -5.07 32.65 -4.05
N ALA A 316 -3.97 33.25 -3.66
CA ALA A 316 -2.68 33.02 -4.31
C ALA A 316 -2.19 31.59 -4.07
N ARG A 317 -2.30 31.12 -2.82
CA ARG A 317 -1.95 29.76 -2.44
C ARG A 317 -2.78 28.71 -3.17
N ALA A 318 -4.11 28.88 -3.24
CA ALA A 318 -4.97 27.95 -3.96
C ALA A 318 -4.64 27.88 -5.47
N ARG A 319 -4.31 29.02 -6.10
CA ARG A 319 -3.87 29.03 -7.51
C ARG A 319 -2.53 28.35 -7.71
N ALA A 320 -1.59 28.56 -6.79
CA ALA A 320 -0.30 27.88 -6.85
C ALA A 320 -0.47 26.37 -6.69
N GLU A 321 -1.32 25.93 -5.76
CA GLU A 321 -1.65 24.50 -5.57
C GLU A 321 -2.27 23.90 -6.84
N LEU A 322 -3.23 24.59 -7.47
CA LEU A 322 -3.79 24.14 -8.75
C LEU A 322 -2.69 23.98 -9.83
N SER A 323 -1.75 24.91 -9.91
CA SER A 323 -0.64 24.80 -10.87
C SER A 323 0.26 23.59 -10.55
N VAL A 324 0.47 23.26 -9.27
CA VAL A 324 1.22 22.06 -8.85
C VAL A 324 0.48 20.80 -9.29
N ARG A 325 -0.84 20.70 -9.02
CA ARG A 325 -1.63 19.51 -9.40
C ARG A 325 -1.69 19.30 -10.92
N GLN A 326 -1.79 20.37 -11.68
CA GLN A 326 -1.73 20.30 -13.15
C GLN A 326 -0.36 19.82 -13.65
N ALA A 327 0.72 20.32 -13.06
CA ALA A 327 2.06 19.87 -13.40
C ALA A 327 2.31 18.40 -13.01
N GLU A 328 1.80 17.95 -11.85
CA GLU A 328 1.85 16.55 -11.43
C GLU A 328 1.09 15.61 -12.38
N GLN A 329 -0.09 16.03 -12.84
CA GLN A 329 -0.88 15.30 -13.82
C GLN A 329 -0.14 15.19 -15.18
N GLU A 330 0.41 16.26 -15.66
CA GLU A 330 1.17 16.28 -16.92
C GLU A 330 2.44 15.42 -16.83
N ALA A 331 3.22 15.57 -15.74
CA ALA A 331 4.43 14.80 -15.50
C ALA A 331 4.13 13.29 -15.39
N PHE A 332 3.04 12.91 -14.72
CA PHE A 332 2.61 11.53 -14.64
C PHE A 332 2.31 10.94 -16.01
N GLY A 333 1.52 11.65 -16.84
CA GLY A 333 1.18 11.21 -18.19
C GLY A 333 2.42 11.07 -19.10
N GLN A 334 3.34 12.03 -19.05
CA GLN A 334 4.60 11.99 -19.81
C GLN A 334 5.49 10.81 -19.40
N ALA A 335 5.54 10.50 -18.10
CA ALA A 335 6.36 9.40 -17.58
C ALA A 335 5.75 8.02 -17.84
N LEU A 336 4.43 7.90 -18.00
CA LEU A 336 3.70 6.63 -18.08
C LEU A 336 4.19 5.76 -19.25
N LEU A 337 4.29 6.33 -20.46
CA LEU A 337 4.77 5.58 -21.63
C LEU A 337 6.20 5.03 -21.42
N ALA A 338 7.08 5.82 -20.85
CA ALA A 338 8.45 5.39 -20.59
C ALA A 338 8.51 4.27 -19.52
N ARG A 339 7.64 4.33 -18.50
CA ARG A 339 7.56 3.30 -17.46
C ARG A 339 6.98 2.01 -18.02
N LEU A 340 5.88 2.05 -18.76
CA LEU A 340 5.28 0.90 -19.45
C LEU A 340 6.27 0.24 -20.39
N THR A 341 6.95 1.01 -21.24
CA THR A 341 7.95 0.47 -22.17
C THR A 341 9.09 -0.24 -21.44
N ARG A 342 9.58 0.36 -20.34
CA ARG A 342 10.65 -0.25 -19.53
C ARG A 342 10.20 -1.53 -18.88
N ALA A 343 9.00 -1.57 -18.30
CA ALA A 343 8.45 -2.75 -17.64
C ALA A 343 8.22 -3.89 -18.66
N ALA A 344 7.65 -3.58 -19.83
CA ALA A 344 7.45 -4.58 -20.89
C ALA A 344 8.78 -5.18 -21.39
N ILE A 345 9.82 -4.35 -21.61
CA ILE A 345 11.16 -4.82 -21.99
C ILE A 345 11.76 -5.73 -20.91
N ALA A 346 11.59 -5.38 -19.63
CA ALA A 346 12.11 -6.16 -18.53
C ALA A 346 11.43 -7.54 -18.45
N VAL A 347 10.10 -7.59 -18.54
CA VAL A 347 9.33 -8.85 -18.57
C VAL A 347 9.77 -9.74 -19.73
N ASP A 348 9.89 -9.20 -20.95
CA ASP A 348 10.34 -9.98 -22.11
C ASP A 348 11.78 -10.50 -21.95
N ALA A 349 12.67 -9.69 -21.41
CA ALA A 349 14.06 -10.10 -21.17
C ALA A 349 14.15 -11.24 -20.15
N ASP A 350 13.38 -11.16 -19.06
CA ASP A 350 13.37 -12.19 -18.03
C ASP A 350 12.67 -13.46 -18.51
N ALA A 351 11.59 -13.35 -19.28
CA ALA A 351 10.93 -14.50 -19.90
C ALA A 351 11.90 -15.28 -20.82
N ASN A 352 12.66 -14.56 -21.65
CA ASN A 352 13.69 -15.20 -22.51
C ASN A 352 14.82 -15.83 -21.69
N ARG A 353 15.23 -15.19 -20.57
CA ARG A 353 16.26 -15.72 -19.66
C ARG A 353 15.81 -17.00 -18.99
N ILE A 354 14.56 -17.05 -18.49
CA ILE A 354 13.97 -18.27 -17.90
C ILE A 354 13.91 -19.39 -18.91
N ALA A 355 13.40 -19.11 -20.13
CA ALA A 355 13.31 -20.09 -21.20
C ALA A 355 14.69 -20.70 -21.53
N ALA A 356 15.75 -19.90 -21.61
CA ALA A 356 17.10 -20.37 -21.84
C ALA A 356 17.62 -21.30 -20.72
N TYR A 357 17.31 -20.97 -19.44
CA TYR A 357 17.65 -21.86 -18.32
C TYR A 357 16.89 -23.19 -18.39
N GLY A 358 15.60 -23.18 -18.66
CA GLY A 358 14.74 -24.37 -18.66
C GLY A 358 15.03 -25.33 -19.82
N THR A 359 15.24 -24.81 -21.03
CA THR A 359 15.36 -25.64 -22.24
C THR A 359 16.78 -26.10 -22.55
N GLU A 360 17.79 -25.31 -22.24
CA GLU A 360 19.15 -25.56 -22.70
C GLU A 360 20.14 -25.76 -21.53
N ILE A 361 20.18 -24.81 -20.59
CA ILE A 361 21.28 -24.73 -19.63
C ILE A 361 21.14 -25.79 -18.55
N LEU A 362 20.02 -25.82 -17.82
CA LEU A 362 19.81 -26.77 -16.71
C LEU A 362 19.92 -28.23 -17.15
N PRO A 363 19.24 -28.70 -18.23
CA PRO A 363 19.34 -30.08 -18.66
C PRO A 363 20.77 -30.50 -19.05
N ALA A 364 21.53 -29.59 -19.68
CA ALA A 364 22.94 -29.90 -20.04
C ALA A 364 23.83 -30.10 -18.81
N PHE A 365 23.68 -29.25 -17.77
CA PHE A 365 24.49 -29.38 -16.55
C PHE A 365 24.06 -30.53 -15.64
N GLU A 366 22.76 -30.83 -15.57
CA GLU A 366 22.22 -32.00 -14.85
C GLU A 366 22.72 -33.30 -15.50
N GLY A 367 22.66 -33.40 -16.83
CA GLY A 367 23.21 -34.53 -17.57
C GLY A 367 24.70 -34.71 -17.36
N ASN A 368 25.49 -33.64 -17.40
CA ASN A 368 26.92 -33.67 -17.11
C ASN A 368 27.22 -34.17 -15.70
N LEU A 369 26.49 -33.66 -14.69
CA LEU A 369 26.69 -34.10 -13.30
C LEU A 369 26.34 -35.58 -13.12
N ALA A 370 25.26 -36.06 -13.75
CA ALA A 370 24.89 -37.48 -13.70
C ALA A 370 25.99 -38.39 -14.31
N LEU A 371 26.59 -38.02 -15.43
CA LEU A 371 27.69 -38.73 -16.06
C LEU A 371 28.93 -38.73 -15.15
N LEU A 372 29.30 -37.59 -14.60
CA LEU A 372 30.48 -37.47 -13.70
C LEU A 372 30.30 -38.28 -12.41
N ARG A 373 29.10 -38.32 -11.83
CA ARG A 373 28.79 -39.16 -10.69
C ARG A 373 28.98 -40.64 -11.00
N ARG A 374 28.48 -41.09 -12.15
CA ARG A 374 28.62 -42.47 -12.57
C ARG A 374 30.10 -42.83 -12.84
N ALA A 375 30.87 -41.98 -13.51
CA ALA A 375 32.31 -42.16 -13.73
C ALA A 375 33.10 -42.18 -12.41
N PHE A 376 32.71 -41.35 -11.42
CA PHE A 376 33.30 -41.39 -10.08
C PHE A 376 33.03 -42.73 -9.38
N GLU A 377 31.78 -43.25 -9.43
CA GLU A 377 31.44 -44.56 -8.87
C GLU A 377 32.27 -45.71 -9.46
N LEU A 378 32.60 -45.63 -10.76
CA LEU A 378 33.41 -46.58 -11.50
C LEU A 378 34.93 -46.38 -11.31
N GLY A 379 35.36 -45.29 -10.66
CA GLY A 379 36.74 -44.98 -10.46
C GLY A 379 37.46 -44.31 -11.62
N GLU A 380 36.71 -43.81 -12.62
CA GLU A 380 37.25 -43.22 -13.85
C GLU A 380 37.61 -41.73 -13.69
N VAL A 381 37.00 -41.04 -12.73
CA VAL A 381 37.25 -39.63 -12.43
C VAL A 381 37.46 -39.39 -10.93
N ASP A 382 38.12 -38.26 -10.63
CA ASP A 382 38.37 -37.84 -9.25
C ASP A 382 37.13 -37.15 -8.62
N LEU A 383 36.99 -37.25 -7.29
CA LEU A 383 35.96 -36.58 -6.51
C LEU A 383 35.90 -35.08 -6.80
N LEU A 384 37.04 -34.41 -6.95
CA LEU A 384 37.11 -32.96 -7.20
C LEU A 384 36.32 -32.54 -8.46
N GLN A 385 36.34 -33.36 -9.53
CA GLN A 385 35.58 -33.07 -10.75
C GLN A 385 34.08 -33.09 -10.51
N VAL A 386 33.59 -34.04 -9.70
CA VAL A 386 32.19 -34.12 -9.30
C VAL A 386 31.77 -32.90 -8.45
N LEU A 387 32.63 -32.51 -7.49
CA LEU A 387 32.33 -31.35 -6.62
C LEU A 387 32.28 -30.05 -7.41
N VAL A 388 33.21 -29.81 -8.35
CA VAL A 388 33.21 -28.62 -9.22
C VAL A 388 31.97 -28.57 -10.13
N ALA A 389 31.62 -29.69 -10.75
CA ALA A 389 30.40 -29.73 -11.60
C ALA A 389 29.13 -29.45 -10.79
N ARG A 390 29.07 -29.97 -9.58
CA ARG A 390 27.96 -29.78 -8.66
C ARG A 390 27.84 -28.33 -8.18
N GLU A 391 28.92 -27.71 -7.76
CA GLU A 391 28.92 -26.29 -7.37
C GLU A 391 28.42 -25.43 -8.54
N ARG A 392 28.82 -25.76 -9.77
CA ARG A 392 28.42 -25.04 -10.97
C ARG A 392 26.91 -25.22 -11.25
N LEU A 393 26.38 -26.45 -11.12
CA LEU A 393 24.95 -26.71 -11.26
C LEU A 393 24.14 -25.94 -10.22
N LEU A 394 24.56 -25.98 -8.95
CA LEU A 394 23.89 -25.23 -7.88
C LEU A 394 23.79 -23.72 -8.21
N ARG A 395 24.90 -23.14 -8.68
CA ARG A 395 24.96 -21.73 -9.08
C ARG A 395 23.93 -21.44 -10.20
N ILE A 396 23.89 -22.29 -11.23
CA ILE A 396 22.95 -22.16 -12.34
C ILE A 396 21.50 -22.29 -11.87
N GLN A 397 21.20 -23.23 -10.97
CA GLN A 397 19.87 -23.35 -10.39
C GLN A 397 19.48 -22.11 -9.59
N GLN A 398 20.39 -21.53 -8.82
CA GLN A 398 20.15 -20.27 -8.10
C GLN A 398 19.95 -19.07 -9.05
N ASP A 399 20.71 -19.02 -10.15
CA ASP A 399 20.58 -17.98 -11.18
C ASP A 399 19.22 -18.09 -11.91
N ALA A 400 18.77 -19.33 -12.19
CA ALA A 400 17.44 -19.58 -12.77
C ALA A 400 16.31 -19.14 -11.82
N LEU A 401 16.40 -19.47 -10.53
CA LEU A 401 15.44 -19.01 -9.53
C LEU A 401 15.45 -17.48 -9.35
N THR A 402 16.62 -16.86 -9.50
CA THR A 402 16.74 -15.40 -9.49
C THR A 402 16.06 -14.79 -10.72
N ALA A 403 16.15 -15.44 -11.89
CA ALA A 403 15.45 -15.02 -13.10
C ALA A 403 13.91 -15.05 -12.89
N HIS A 404 13.37 -16.10 -12.26
CA HIS A 404 11.95 -16.14 -11.90
C HIS A 404 11.56 -15.03 -10.91
N GLN A 405 12.38 -14.77 -9.90
CA GLN A 405 12.12 -13.68 -8.95
C GLN A 405 12.07 -12.30 -9.62
N ASP A 406 13.03 -12.04 -10.54
CA ASP A 406 13.05 -10.80 -11.31
C ASP A 406 11.81 -10.69 -12.21
N TYR A 407 11.46 -11.78 -12.93
CA TYR A 407 10.27 -11.85 -13.79
C TYR A 407 8.99 -11.48 -13.03
N TYR A 408 8.69 -12.11 -11.92
CA TYR A 408 7.46 -11.82 -11.16
C TYR A 408 7.46 -10.40 -10.57
N ARG A 409 8.61 -9.88 -10.16
CA ARG A 409 8.73 -8.48 -9.75
C ARG A 409 8.38 -7.53 -10.91
N ASP A 410 8.87 -7.83 -12.10
CA ASP A 410 8.71 -6.97 -13.27
C ASP A 410 7.32 -7.13 -13.89
N VAL A 411 6.67 -8.31 -13.78
CA VAL A 411 5.24 -8.52 -14.05
C VAL A 411 4.38 -7.65 -13.13
N ALA A 412 4.59 -7.75 -11.81
CA ALA A 412 3.85 -6.94 -10.85
C ALA A 412 4.07 -5.43 -11.06
N ALA A 413 5.27 -5.02 -11.50
CA ALA A 413 5.54 -3.64 -11.88
C ALA A 413 4.79 -3.24 -13.16
N LEU A 414 4.72 -4.11 -14.18
CA LEU A 414 3.98 -3.85 -15.41
C LEU A 414 2.48 -3.68 -15.14
N GLU A 415 1.89 -4.58 -14.38
CA GLU A 415 0.47 -4.52 -13.98
C GLU A 415 0.15 -3.25 -13.20
N ALA A 416 1.04 -2.84 -12.30
CA ALA A 416 0.88 -1.58 -11.57
C ALA A 416 0.97 -0.34 -12.47
N GLU A 417 1.76 -0.37 -13.55
CA GLU A 417 1.81 0.73 -14.52
C GLU A 417 0.64 0.70 -15.52
N VAL A 418 0.02 -0.44 -15.74
CA VAL A 418 -1.24 -0.54 -16.51
C VAL A 418 -2.44 -0.17 -15.64
N GLY A 419 -2.40 -0.51 -14.34
CA GLY A 419 -3.49 -0.31 -13.39
C GLY A 419 -4.53 -1.43 -13.40
N MET A 420 -4.17 -2.59 -13.94
CA MET A 420 -4.98 -3.80 -13.96
C MET A 420 -4.09 -5.04 -14.19
N GLU A 421 -4.60 -6.22 -13.93
CA GLU A 421 -3.95 -7.48 -14.30
C GLU A 421 -3.82 -7.59 -15.82
N VAL A 422 -2.62 -7.91 -16.28
CA VAL A 422 -2.31 -7.99 -17.71
C VAL A 422 -2.66 -9.38 -18.26
N TRP A 423 -2.58 -10.39 -17.43
CA TRP A 423 -2.94 -11.77 -17.75
C TRP A 423 -3.98 -12.29 -16.75
N PRO A 424 -5.27 -11.92 -16.91
CA PRO A 424 -6.31 -12.49 -16.07
C PRO A 424 -6.28 -14.02 -16.20
N ASP A 425 -6.38 -14.71 -15.10
CA ASP A 425 -6.34 -16.17 -15.08
C ASP A 425 -7.46 -16.74 -15.98
N GLU A 426 -7.12 -17.70 -16.83
CA GLU A 426 -8.08 -18.39 -17.75
C GLU A 426 -9.14 -19.21 -16.98
N HIS A 427 -9.15 -19.16 -15.64
CA HIS A 427 -10.07 -19.91 -14.79
C HIS A 427 -11.46 -19.27 -14.67
N ASP A 428 -11.62 -17.99 -14.99
CA ASP A 428 -12.93 -17.31 -14.95
C ASP A 428 -13.86 -17.63 -16.12
N GLU A 429 -13.36 -18.26 -17.21
CA GLU A 429 -14.20 -18.60 -18.37
C GLU A 429 -15.04 -19.88 -18.20
N HIS A 430 -14.83 -20.68 -17.14
CA HIS A 430 -15.54 -21.95 -16.97
C HIS A 430 -16.82 -21.85 -16.12
N ASP A 431 -17.07 -20.77 -15.41
CA ASP A 431 -18.27 -20.61 -14.57
C ASP A 431 -19.48 -19.98 -15.30
N GLU A 432 -19.33 -19.39 -16.49
CA GLU A 432 -20.46 -18.82 -17.22
C GLU A 432 -21.30 -19.82 -18.04
N HIS A 433 -20.90 -21.10 -18.15
CA HIS A 433 -21.65 -22.11 -18.94
C HIS A 433 -22.40 -23.16 -18.11
N GLY A 434 -22.62 -22.94 -16.81
CA GLY A 434 -23.20 -23.91 -15.86
C GLY A 434 -24.68 -23.71 -15.46
N HIS A 435 -25.43 -22.80 -16.04
CA HIS A 435 -26.87 -22.61 -15.70
C HIS A 435 -27.79 -22.52 -16.91
N ASP A 436 -27.81 -23.60 -17.72
CA ASP A 436 -28.97 -23.90 -18.57
C ASP A 436 -29.60 -25.22 -18.08
N ILE A 437 -30.37 -25.14 -17.00
CA ILE A 437 -31.26 -26.23 -16.57
C ILE A 437 -32.60 -26.00 -17.24
N GLY A 438 -32.86 -26.80 -18.26
CA GLY A 438 -34.10 -26.84 -19.00
C GLY A 438 -35.36 -26.91 -18.14
N GLU A 439 -36.26 -25.95 -18.34
CA GLU A 439 -37.65 -26.08 -17.98
C GLU A 439 -38.28 -27.16 -18.89
N HIS A 440 -38.50 -28.35 -18.36
CA HIS A 440 -39.48 -29.29 -18.90
C HIS A 440 -40.87 -28.85 -18.44
N HIS A 441 -41.63 -28.36 -19.39
CA HIS A 441 -43.10 -28.39 -19.36
C HIS A 441 -43.54 -29.86 -19.50
N ASP A 442 -44.34 -30.32 -18.55
CA ASP A 442 -45.33 -31.39 -18.77
C ASP A 442 -46.67 -30.92 -18.15
N GLU A 443 -47.67 -30.97 -19.03
CA GLU A 443 -49.15 -30.99 -18.93
C GLU A 443 -49.85 -30.60 -17.62
#